data_4f6b0e8cf5788d032fa6589df0b6b459
#
_entry.id   4f6b0e8cf5788d032fa6589df0b6b459
#
_cell.length_a   1.000
_cell.length_b   1.000
_cell.length_c   1.000
_cell.angle_alpha   90.00
_cell.angle_beta   90.00
_cell.angle_gamma   90.00
#
_symmetry.space_group_name_H-M   'P 1'
#
loop_
_entity.id
_entity.type
_entity.pdbx_description
1 polymer ?
#
loop_
_entity_poly.entity_id
_entity_poly.type
_entity_poly.pdbx_seq_one_letter_code
_entity_poly.pdbx_strand_id
1 'polypeptide(L)'
;MSSNTFQQGVLPRNVTLLLVLILLCPSLSGCLGADSKNDNSEDLIHWLPAVEDRSEMIYINDDVFSRVSKNGSHLVGEVQSIFVPVPSISASDGGAGLTGGAEVHLGLWLPIVEGCDLESEIVLEECKVPIIAEIGPYYDDGDVDALTPADRLGRFLIENYVQHGFGVAQVSVFGTGQSNHCMDLMGHDEQAGIKAAVDWLGTQAWSNGKVGAIGKSYDGSTPWNAAASGSEYLATIVPMSGLIGVHDLMWRNGSMEARGAIMHNGVYGSFGLDGDNGDIENACEGYVEGYYAGPAAYITGDNLAWTGSDYWEERHFLKDALEVYDGSIYIIHGLQDWNVDPHMAFPAHQMSIDAGFDVKGLYGQWAHDYPDRESGHSSLSSGRGAEAFPFTLRWDWADDMLEWFDFYLLDKGPQPRLVAEVQDNIGAWRVEQTYPPLEADPIEIGMDECSIIGGSDTITATSSLTIECPEFESLTRIVGTPTFHVEATISPISTSGHLFVEMVQSSSDMHLGHAVMDLRFHEGGNEGNTLAPGQTVLAKMEFFGMDVVVPEGDGIRLIITQTGEDYIPSPVSTMPVSLSLGEESILSLPSLDRECSDLFLPPMQQQYPHCAEQN
;
A
#
# COMPACT_ATOMS: atom_id res chain seq x y z
N MET A 1 54.87 -16.59 10.11
CA MET A 1 54.55 -16.28 11.51
C MET A 1 54.43 -14.78 11.63
N SER A 2 53.27 -14.23 11.49
CA SER A 2 52.85 -12.94 12.04
C SER A 2 51.34 -12.84 11.75
N SER A 3 50.57 -12.94 12.77
CA SER A 3 49.11 -12.78 12.79
C SER A 3 48.76 -11.29 12.64
N ASN A 4 48.07 -10.92 11.61
CA ASN A 4 47.39 -9.65 11.51
C ASN A 4 45.91 -9.80 11.94
N THR A 5 45.62 -9.36 13.14
CA THR A 5 44.30 -9.12 13.63
C THR A 5 43.76 -7.84 12.98
N PHE A 6 42.71 -7.96 12.17
CA PHE A 6 41.90 -6.83 11.76
C PHE A 6 41.06 -6.37 12.96
N GLN A 7 41.30 -5.17 13.43
CA GLN A 7 40.40 -4.46 14.32
C GLN A 7 39.24 -3.91 13.50
N GLN A 8 38.03 -4.37 13.76
CA GLN A 8 36.80 -3.74 13.33
C GLN A 8 36.73 -2.33 13.95
N GLY A 9 36.77 -1.33 13.10
CA GLY A 9 36.57 0.06 13.49
C GLY A 9 35.08 0.35 13.66
N VAL A 10 34.65 0.48 14.89
CA VAL A 10 33.32 1.01 15.24
C VAL A 10 33.25 2.46 14.75
N LEU A 11 32.38 2.75 13.80
CA LEU A 11 32.07 4.13 13.40
C LEU A 11 31.45 4.88 14.60
N PRO A 12 31.85 6.11 14.89
CA PRO A 12 31.33 6.82 16.05
C PRO A 12 29.84 7.16 15.85
N ARG A 13 29.02 6.89 16.87
CA ARG A 13 27.58 7.18 16.99
C ARG A 13 27.12 8.54 16.42
N ASN A 14 28.01 9.49 16.30
CA ASN A 14 27.71 10.85 15.85
C ASN A 14 27.55 11.01 14.33
N VAL A 15 27.96 10.04 13.51
CA VAL A 15 27.85 10.11 12.04
C VAL A 15 26.47 9.60 11.59
N THR A 16 25.94 8.59 12.26
CA THR A 16 24.60 8.06 11.98
C THR A 16 23.51 9.09 12.32
N LEU A 17 23.67 9.82 13.45
CA LEU A 17 22.75 10.89 13.83
C LEU A 17 22.78 12.09 12.87
N LEU A 18 23.91 12.34 12.21
CA LEU A 18 24.03 13.45 11.27
C LEU A 18 23.39 13.14 9.91
N LEU A 19 23.44 11.89 9.45
CA LEU A 19 22.76 11.45 8.22
C LEU A 19 21.24 11.39 8.40
N VAL A 20 20.76 10.92 9.52
CA VAL A 20 19.32 10.94 9.88
C VAL A 20 18.80 12.38 10.03
N LEU A 21 19.60 13.29 10.60
CA LEU A 21 19.20 14.71 10.72
C LEU A 21 19.19 15.45 9.38
N ILE A 22 20.00 15.04 8.40
CA ILE A 22 19.99 15.67 7.07
C ILE A 22 18.81 15.17 6.21
N LEU A 23 18.37 13.92 6.40
CA LEU A 23 17.21 13.35 5.72
C LEU A 23 15.86 13.73 6.38
N LEU A 24 15.86 14.07 7.67
CA LEU A 24 14.64 14.46 8.39
C LEU A 24 14.30 15.96 8.30
N CYS A 25 15.21 16.81 7.78
CA CYS A 25 14.99 18.25 7.76
C CYS A 25 13.88 18.76 6.81
N PRO A 26 13.55 18.12 5.69
CA PRO A 26 12.41 18.54 4.86
C PRO A 26 11.04 18.16 5.44
N SER A 27 10.95 17.08 6.22
CA SER A 27 9.67 16.58 6.73
C SER A 27 9.24 17.18 8.07
N LEU A 28 10.14 17.88 8.78
CA LEU A 28 9.82 18.54 10.06
C LEU A 28 9.11 19.90 9.91
N SER A 29 8.99 20.45 8.70
CA SER A 29 8.19 21.65 8.48
C SER A 29 6.68 21.39 8.46
N GLY A 30 6.24 20.14 8.43
CA GLY A 30 4.81 19.76 8.50
C GLY A 30 4.28 19.57 9.93
N CYS A 31 5.12 19.45 10.94
CA CYS A 31 4.70 19.23 12.34
C CYS A 31 4.37 20.48 13.14
N LEU A 32 4.41 21.67 12.54
CA LEU A 32 3.94 22.92 13.13
C LEU A 32 2.96 23.60 12.19
N GLY A 33 1.95 22.86 11.75
CA GLY A 33 0.80 23.40 11.04
C GLY A 33 -0.02 24.27 11.99
N ALA A 34 0.07 25.58 11.81
CA ALA A 34 -0.90 26.47 12.36
C ALA A 34 -2.26 26.11 11.74
N ASP A 35 -3.31 26.05 12.57
CA ASP A 35 -4.71 26.04 12.17
C ASP A 35 -4.98 27.11 11.10
N SER A 36 -4.79 26.82 9.84
CA SER A 36 -5.47 27.56 8.78
C SER A 36 -6.79 26.83 8.53
N LYS A 37 -7.80 27.21 9.29
CA LYS A 37 -9.18 26.96 8.87
C LYS A 37 -9.34 27.63 7.52
N ASN A 38 -9.20 26.88 6.45
CA ASN A 38 -9.65 27.30 5.14
C ASN A 38 -11.18 27.22 5.17
N ASP A 39 -11.84 28.38 5.05
CA ASP A 39 -13.29 28.56 5.03
C ASP A 39 -13.99 27.92 3.79
N ASN A 40 -13.31 27.05 3.05
CA ASN A 40 -13.90 26.31 1.92
C ASN A 40 -14.66 25.05 2.37
N SER A 41 -14.78 24.81 3.67
CA SER A 41 -15.52 23.65 4.18
C SER A 41 -17.04 23.77 4.03
N GLU A 42 -17.59 24.96 3.85
CA GLU A 42 -19.04 25.15 3.76
C GLU A 42 -19.64 24.57 2.46
N ASP A 43 -18.93 24.58 1.36
CA ASP A 43 -19.43 24.06 0.07
C ASP A 43 -19.35 22.53 -0.05
N LEU A 44 -18.51 21.88 0.74
CA LEU A 44 -18.37 20.41 0.75
C LEU A 44 -19.32 19.71 1.74
N ILE A 45 -19.90 20.44 2.67
CA ILE A 45 -20.75 19.91 3.76
C ILE A 45 -22.02 19.23 3.23
N HIS A 46 -22.52 19.61 2.08
CA HIS A 46 -23.76 19.05 1.53
C HIS A 46 -23.59 17.64 0.92
N TRP A 47 -22.37 17.15 0.80
CA TRP A 47 -22.10 15.78 0.32
C TRP A 47 -22.27 14.73 1.41
N LEU A 48 -22.09 15.12 2.64
CA LEU A 48 -22.22 14.22 3.76
C LEU A 48 -23.65 14.28 4.30
N PRO A 49 -24.16 13.21 4.89
CA PRO A 49 -25.46 13.24 5.52
C PRO A 49 -25.52 14.38 6.54
N ALA A 50 -26.72 14.91 6.74
CA ALA A 50 -26.98 15.84 7.82
C ALA A 50 -26.82 15.11 9.15
N VAL A 51 -25.61 14.91 9.60
CA VAL A 51 -25.30 14.50 10.97
C VAL A 51 -25.19 15.77 11.77
N GLU A 52 -26.04 15.93 12.79
CA GLU A 52 -26.09 17.13 13.63
C GLU A 52 -24.78 17.41 14.35
N ASP A 53 -23.99 16.37 14.61
CA ASP A 53 -22.64 16.49 15.16
C ASP A 53 -21.64 15.61 14.37
N ARG A 54 -20.91 16.23 13.47
CA ARG A 54 -19.88 15.59 12.65
C ARG A 54 -18.58 15.31 13.43
N SER A 55 -18.44 15.86 14.64
CA SER A 55 -17.24 15.64 15.45
C SER A 55 -17.07 14.18 15.84
N GLU A 56 -18.16 13.39 15.87
CA GLU A 56 -18.12 11.94 16.07
C GLU A 56 -17.67 11.17 14.82
N MET A 57 -17.73 11.82 13.65
CA MET A 57 -17.38 11.23 12.35
C MET A 57 -16.02 11.69 11.84
N ILE A 58 -15.53 12.81 12.37
CA ILE A 58 -14.20 13.31 12.02
C ILE A 58 -13.19 12.36 12.62
N TYR A 59 -12.37 11.83 11.76
CA TYR A 59 -11.32 10.93 12.10
C TYR A 59 -10.18 11.66 12.86
N ILE A 60 -10.34 11.84 14.13
CA ILE A 60 -9.28 12.30 15.07
C ILE A 60 -9.09 11.25 16.18
N ASN A 61 -9.97 10.26 16.23
CA ASN A 61 -10.04 9.31 17.31
C ASN A 61 -10.16 7.89 16.74
N ASP A 62 -9.19 7.04 17.02
CA ASP A 62 -9.21 5.63 16.64
C ASP A 62 -10.36 4.84 17.27
N ASP A 63 -11.04 5.42 18.25
CA ASP A 63 -12.25 4.84 18.86
C ASP A 63 -13.48 4.89 17.95
N VAL A 64 -13.48 5.72 16.88
CA VAL A 64 -14.62 5.88 15.98
C VAL A 64 -14.39 5.10 14.70
N PHE A 65 -15.11 4.02 14.53
CA PHE A 65 -15.11 3.19 13.34
C PHE A 65 -16.49 2.57 13.08
N SER A 66 -16.73 2.10 11.87
CA SER A 66 -17.98 1.47 11.48
C SER A 66 -18.29 0.24 12.35
N ARG A 67 -19.57 -0.01 12.56
CA ARG A 67 -20.04 -1.12 13.39
C ARG A 67 -20.97 -2.01 12.59
N VAL A 68 -20.88 -3.30 12.83
CA VAL A 68 -21.87 -4.24 12.31
C VAL A 68 -23.26 -3.84 12.80
N SER A 69 -24.18 -3.66 11.86
CA SER A 69 -25.54 -3.18 12.14
C SER A 69 -26.40 -4.16 12.93
N LYS A 70 -26.06 -5.45 12.87
CA LYS A 70 -26.71 -6.53 13.61
C LYS A 70 -25.99 -6.81 14.92
N ASN A 71 -26.74 -7.02 15.99
CA ASN A 71 -26.13 -7.45 17.25
C ASN A 71 -25.62 -8.89 17.13
N GLY A 72 -24.39 -9.13 17.55
CA GLY A 72 -23.86 -10.46 17.74
C GLY A 72 -24.47 -11.16 18.97
N SER A 73 -24.26 -12.46 19.07
CA SER A 73 -24.84 -13.29 20.15
C SER A 73 -23.82 -13.76 21.19
N HIS A 74 -22.51 -13.58 20.89
CA HIS A 74 -21.46 -14.11 21.75
C HIS A 74 -20.74 -12.98 22.52
N LEU A 75 -20.22 -13.33 23.68
CA LEU A 75 -19.31 -12.47 24.42
C LEU A 75 -17.88 -12.72 23.95
N VAL A 76 -17.02 -11.72 24.10
CA VAL A 76 -15.59 -11.83 23.84
C VAL A 76 -14.94 -12.53 25.04
N GLY A 77 -14.16 -13.59 24.79
CA GLY A 77 -13.34 -14.27 25.79
C GLY A 77 -12.14 -13.43 26.22
N GLU A 78 -11.48 -13.88 27.29
CA GLU A 78 -10.20 -13.28 27.69
C GLU A 78 -9.11 -13.59 26.64
N VAL A 79 -8.18 -12.67 26.45
CA VAL A 79 -7.06 -12.87 25.52
C VAL A 79 -6.16 -14.01 26.00
N GLN A 80 -5.76 -14.86 25.07
CA GLN A 80 -4.83 -15.96 25.30
C GLN A 80 -3.46 -15.61 24.70
N SER A 81 -2.38 -15.77 25.45
CA SER A 81 -0.99 -15.63 25.00
C SER A 81 -0.49 -16.95 24.49
N ILE A 82 -0.13 -17.03 23.22
CA ILE A 82 0.26 -18.27 22.55
C ILE A 82 1.62 -18.10 21.87
N PHE A 83 2.52 -19.06 22.08
CA PHE A 83 3.77 -19.18 21.35
C PHE A 83 3.66 -20.35 20.38
N VAL A 84 3.76 -20.07 19.10
CA VAL A 84 3.64 -21.05 18.03
C VAL A 84 5.04 -21.46 17.56
N PRO A 85 5.44 -22.73 17.75
CA PRO A 85 6.75 -23.19 17.29
C PRO A 85 6.82 -23.20 15.77
N VAL A 86 7.90 -22.64 15.23
CA VAL A 86 8.16 -22.61 13.79
C VAL A 86 9.16 -23.72 13.43
N PRO A 87 8.87 -24.53 12.40
CA PRO A 87 9.79 -25.56 11.94
C PRO A 87 11.15 -25.01 11.55
N SER A 88 12.22 -25.74 11.83
CA SER A 88 13.56 -25.36 11.38
C SER A 88 13.64 -25.38 9.85
N ILE A 89 14.21 -24.32 9.27
CA ILE A 89 14.54 -24.24 7.85
C ILE A 89 16.04 -24.02 7.68
N SER A 90 16.57 -24.45 6.54
CA SER A 90 17.99 -24.30 6.21
C SER A 90 18.24 -22.92 5.62
N ALA A 91 19.34 -22.27 5.96
CA ALA A 91 19.79 -21.05 5.30
C ALA A 91 20.04 -21.22 3.78
N SER A 92 20.17 -22.46 3.29
CA SER A 92 20.25 -22.74 1.85
C SER A 92 18.92 -22.61 1.12
N ASP A 93 17.81 -22.54 1.86
CA ASP A 93 16.47 -22.43 1.30
C ASP A 93 16.00 -20.95 1.27
N GLY A 94 16.87 -20.01 1.58
CA GLY A 94 16.62 -18.58 1.70
C GLY A 94 16.67 -18.10 3.16
N GLY A 95 16.73 -16.80 3.38
CA GLY A 95 16.78 -16.19 4.70
C GLY A 95 18.05 -16.50 5.49
N ALA A 96 18.07 -16.18 6.78
CA ALA A 96 19.14 -16.51 7.71
C ALA A 96 19.10 -17.99 8.15
N GLY A 97 17.98 -18.65 7.95
CA GLY A 97 17.69 -19.99 8.40
C GLY A 97 17.21 -20.06 9.84
N LEU A 98 16.21 -20.91 10.09
CA LEU A 98 15.62 -21.11 11.40
C LEU A 98 16.23 -22.32 12.09
N THR A 99 16.75 -22.12 13.30
CA THR A 99 17.18 -23.20 14.18
C THR A 99 16.02 -23.64 15.07
N GLY A 100 16.11 -24.85 15.65
CA GLY A 100 15.07 -25.33 16.56
C GLY A 100 14.85 -24.37 17.73
N GLY A 101 13.60 -24.07 18.03
CA GLY A 101 13.18 -23.17 19.11
C GLY A 101 12.74 -21.79 18.64
N ALA A 102 12.68 -21.51 17.34
CA ALA A 102 12.02 -20.33 16.82
C ALA A 102 10.50 -20.42 17.07
N GLU A 103 9.91 -19.33 17.56
CA GLU A 103 8.48 -19.23 17.89
C GLU A 103 7.96 -17.87 17.51
N VAL A 104 6.74 -17.82 16.94
CA VAL A 104 5.98 -16.59 16.79
C VAL A 104 4.98 -16.46 17.93
N HIS A 105 4.83 -15.25 18.47
CA HIS A 105 3.88 -14.94 19.53
C HIS A 105 2.58 -14.37 18.94
N LEU A 106 1.45 -14.76 19.51
CA LEU A 106 0.16 -14.20 19.14
C LEU A 106 -0.77 -14.04 20.36
N GLY A 107 -1.62 -13.03 20.29
CA GLY A 107 -2.80 -12.86 21.13
C GLY A 107 -4.03 -13.39 20.43
N LEU A 108 -4.84 -14.18 21.13
CA LEU A 108 -6.03 -14.82 20.59
C LEU A 108 -7.27 -14.50 21.43
N TRP A 109 -8.29 -13.93 20.79
CA TRP A 109 -9.63 -13.71 21.36
C TRP A 109 -10.62 -14.68 20.73
N LEU A 110 -11.17 -15.59 21.52
CA LEU A 110 -12.21 -16.50 21.08
C LEU A 110 -13.59 -16.03 21.57
N PRO A 111 -14.69 -16.31 20.84
CA PRO A 111 -16.04 -16.06 21.32
C PRO A 111 -16.38 -17.02 22.47
N ILE A 112 -17.15 -16.55 23.45
CA ILE A 112 -17.79 -17.42 24.43
C ILE A 112 -19.10 -17.93 23.82
N VAL A 113 -19.08 -19.16 23.34
CA VAL A 113 -20.22 -19.82 22.69
C VAL A 113 -21.03 -20.61 23.75
N GLU A 114 -22.31 -20.28 23.93
CA GLU A 114 -23.13 -20.92 24.94
C GLU A 114 -23.26 -22.44 24.71
N GLY A 115 -22.94 -23.22 25.72
CA GLY A 115 -22.98 -24.68 25.66
C GLY A 115 -21.76 -25.35 25.01
N CYS A 116 -20.76 -24.57 24.62
CA CYS A 116 -19.51 -25.06 24.04
C CYS A 116 -18.33 -24.86 24.99
N ASP A 117 -17.42 -25.81 25.00
CA ASP A 117 -16.15 -25.76 25.72
C ASP A 117 -15.02 -25.79 24.65
N LEU A 118 -14.52 -24.61 24.31
CA LEU A 118 -13.46 -24.44 23.29
C LEU A 118 -12.07 -24.82 23.82
N GLU A 119 -11.91 -24.99 25.13
CA GLU A 119 -10.65 -25.46 25.75
C GLU A 119 -10.56 -27.00 25.79
N SER A 120 -11.63 -27.70 25.43
CA SER A 120 -11.66 -29.15 25.39
C SER A 120 -10.75 -29.72 24.29
N GLU A 121 -10.10 -30.86 24.55
CA GLU A 121 -9.36 -31.62 23.52
C GLU A 121 -10.26 -32.09 22.37
N ILE A 122 -11.57 -32.21 22.63
CA ILE A 122 -12.58 -32.61 21.65
C ILE A 122 -13.70 -31.55 21.66
N VAL A 123 -13.73 -30.72 20.65
CA VAL A 123 -14.75 -29.71 20.44
C VAL A 123 -15.78 -30.23 19.42
N LEU A 124 -17.08 -30.08 19.75
CA LEU A 124 -18.14 -30.46 18.82
C LEU A 124 -18.06 -29.59 17.54
N GLU A 125 -18.42 -30.15 16.39
CA GLU A 125 -18.33 -29.49 15.10
C GLU A 125 -19.11 -28.17 15.05
N GLU A 126 -20.31 -28.15 15.64
CA GLU A 126 -21.16 -26.96 15.76
C GLU A 126 -20.61 -25.86 16.69
N CYS A 127 -19.56 -26.17 17.47
CA CYS A 127 -18.91 -25.25 18.38
C CYS A 127 -17.61 -24.65 17.78
N LYS A 128 -17.13 -25.21 16.68
CA LYS A 128 -15.89 -24.76 16.06
C LYS A 128 -16.05 -23.37 15.43
N VAL A 129 -14.99 -22.59 15.50
CA VAL A 129 -14.95 -21.19 15.04
C VAL A 129 -13.83 -20.98 14.02
N PRO A 130 -14.05 -20.14 13.00
CA PRO A 130 -12.98 -19.66 12.14
C PRO A 130 -12.20 -18.54 12.81
N ILE A 131 -11.02 -18.23 12.27
CA ILE A 131 -10.16 -17.16 12.78
C ILE A 131 -9.97 -16.08 11.73
N ILE A 132 -10.00 -14.81 12.17
CA ILE A 132 -9.53 -13.65 11.44
C ILE A 132 -8.20 -13.25 12.07
N ALA A 133 -7.12 -13.29 11.29
CA ALA A 133 -5.78 -12.99 11.76
C ALA A 133 -5.26 -11.66 11.17
N GLU A 134 -4.80 -10.77 12.03
CA GLU A 134 -3.97 -9.61 11.71
C GLU A 134 -2.53 -9.97 12.05
N ILE A 135 -1.60 -9.82 11.11
CA ILE A 135 -0.22 -10.30 11.24
C ILE A 135 0.72 -9.16 10.88
N GLY A 136 1.65 -8.82 11.77
CA GLY A 136 2.58 -7.73 11.47
C GLY A 136 3.55 -7.36 12.59
N PRO A 137 4.29 -6.26 12.40
CA PRO A 137 5.32 -5.80 13.33
C PRO A 137 4.81 -4.81 14.40
N TYR A 138 3.53 -4.44 14.41
CA TYR A 138 3.02 -3.30 15.18
C TYR A 138 2.63 -3.64 16.63
N TYR A 139 3.04 -4.78 17.17
CA TYR A 139 2.70 -5.29 18.49
C TYR A 139 3.94 -5.39 19.39
N ASP A 140 4.83 -4.38 19.35
CA ASP A 140 6.09 -4.38 20.10
C ASP A 140 6.39 -3.08 20.86
N ASP A 141 5.43 -2.15 20.90
CA ASP A 141 5.61 -0.86 21.56
C ASP A 141 5.25 -0.97 23.05
N GLY A 142 6.18 -1.39 23.85
CA GLY A 142 6.24 -1.37 25.33
C GLY A 142 4.92 -1.47 26.13
N ASP A 143 3.88 -0.79 25.70
CA ASP A 143 2.52 -0.81 26.22
C ASP A 143 1.54 -1.56 25.30
N VAL A 144 1.94 -1.88 24.05
CA VAL A 144 1.15 -2.60 23.06
C VAL A 144 1.89 -3.86 22.68
N ASP A 145 1.41 -4.99 23.12
CA ASP A 145 1.85 -6.32 22.65
C ASP A 145 0.70 -7.03 21.93
N ALA A 146 0.96 -8.22 21.41
CA ALA A 146 -0.07 -9.01 20.74
C ALA A 146 -1.29 -9.34 21.64
N LEU A 147 -1.19 -9.09 22.94
CA LEU A 147 -2.27 -9.30 23.91
C LEU A 147 -3.15 -8.07 24.13
N THR A 148 -2.75 -6.92 23.58
CA THR A 148 -3.52 -5.68 23.60
C THR A 148 -4.14 -5.47 22.21
N PRO A 149 -5.46 -5.20 22.09
CA PRO A 149 -6.04 -4.92 20.78
C PRO A 149 -5.26 -3.80 20.10
N ALA A 150 -4.69 -4.10 18.94
CA ALA A 150 -3.98 -3.11 18.13
C ALA A 150 -4.90 -1.92 17.85
N ASP A 151 -4.36 -0.76 17.79
CA ASP A 151 -5.10 0.47 17.68
C ASP A 151 -6.23 0.41 16.67
N ARG A 152 -6.63 0.83 15.86
CA ARG A 152 -7.86 0.79 15.09
C ARG A 152 -8.27 -0.60 14.57
N LEU A 153 -7.41 -1.33 13.85
CA LEU A 153 -7.85 -2.56 13.18
C LEU A 153 -8.10 -3.71 14.17
N GLY A 154 -7.20 -3.95 15.10
CA GLY A 154 -7.40 -5.00 16.11
C GLY A 154 -8.67 -4.78 16.91
N ARG A 155 -8.93 -3.54 17.36
CA ARG A 155 -10.19 -3.18 18.04
C ARG A 155 -11.40 -3.34 17.13
N PHE A 156 -11.29 -2.89 15.88
CA PHE A 156 -12.35 -3.04 14.88
C PHE A 156 -12.72 -4.53 14.70
N LEU A 157 -11.74 -5.41 14.56
CA LEU A 157 -11.95 -6.84 14.38
C LEU A 157 -12.60 -7.48 15.62
N ILE A 158 -12.03 -7.22 16.80
CA ILE A 158 -12.49 -7.84 18.05
C ILE A 158 -13.91 -7.38 18.38
N GLU A 159 -14.17 -6.07 18.34
CA GLU A 159 -15.45 -5.50 18.74
C GLU A 159 -16.57 -5.75 17.72
N ASN A 160 -16.25 -5.96 16.44
CA ASN A 160 -17.25 -6.27 15.42
C ASN A 160 -17.47 -7.77 15.26
N TYR A 161 -16.42 -8.62 15.19
CA TYR A 161 -16.60 -9.98 14.67
C TYR A 161 -16.57 -11.08 15.72
N VAL A 162 -15.92 -10.91 16.87
CA VAL A 162 -15.93 -11.96 17.91
C VAL A 162 -17.35 -12.26 18.39
N GLN A 163 -18.19 -11.24 18.54
CA GLN A 163 -19.59 -11.41 18.91
C GLN A 163 -20.44 -12.15 17.84
N HIS A 164 -19.94 -12.26 16.60
CA HIS A 164 -20.57 -12.97 15.49
C HIS A 164 -20.06 -14.39 15.30
N GLY A 165 -19.15 -14.86 16.17
CA GLY A 165 -18.69 -16.24 16.18
C GLY A 165 -17.33 -16.45 15.49
N PHE A 166 -16.57 -15.40 15.26
CA PHE A 166 -15.19 -15.47 14.79
C PHE A 166 -14.21 -15.39 15.96
N GLY A 167 -13.11 -16.12 15.92
CA GLY A 167 -11.94 -15.78 16.72
C GLY A 167 -11.12 -14.70 16.01
N VAL A 168 -10.41 -13.89 16.78
CA VAL A 168 -9.47 -12.89 16.25
C VAL A 168 -8.09 -13.16 16.83
N ALA A 169 -7.07 -13.19 15.96
CA ALA A 169 -5.68 -13.34 16.35
C ALA A 169 -4.86 -12.14 15.89
N GLN A 170 -4.01 -11.60 16.78
CA GLN A 170 -2.93 -10.67 16.44
C GLN A 170 -1.60 -11.41 16.54
N VAL A 171 -0.83 -11.46 15.45
CA VAL A 171 0.40 -12.25 15.34
C VAL A 171 1.59 -11.31 15.13
N SER A 172 2.54 -11.32 16.06
CA SER A 172 3.81 -10.60 15.92
C SER A 172 4.72 -11.35 14.94
N VAL A 173 5.22 -10.69 13.90
CA VAL A 173 6.25 -11.26 13.03
C VAL A 173 7.57 -11.42 13.77
N PHE A 174 8.50 -12.19 13.24
CA PHE A 174 9.81 -12.38 13.85
C PHE A 174 10.56 -11.06 14.10
N GLY A 175 11.27 -10.99 15.22
CA GLY A 175 12.04 -9.82 15.64
C GLY A 175 11.18 -8.69 16.21
N THR A 176 9.88 -8.92 16.40
CA THR A 176 8.94 -7.95 16.99
C THR A 176 8.15 -8.57 18.13
N GLY A 177 7.68 -7.75 19.04
CA GLY A 177 6.94 -8.19 20.24
C GLY A 177 7.68 -9.29 20.98
N GLN A 178 7.02 -10.40 21.27
CA GLN A 178 7.62 -11.54 21.97
C GLN A 178 8.03 -12.69 21.01
N SER A 179 7.97 -12.50 19.69
CA SER A 179 8.48 -13.47 18.71
C SER A 179 9.99 -13.51 18.71
N ASN A 180 10.58 -14.70 18.82
CA ASN A 180 11.96 -14.90 19.28
C ASN A 180 13.01 -15.16 18.19
N HIS A 181 12.79 -14.70 16.98
CA HIS A 181 13.78 -14.77 15.88
C HIS A 181 14.11 -13.36 15.40
N CYS A 182 15.09 -13.23 14.51
CA CYS A 182 15.44 -11.93 13.94
C CYS A 182 14.40 -11.47 12.89
N MET A 183 14.22 -10.17 12.76
CA MET A 183 13.40 -9.57 11.71
C MET A 183 14.05 -9.74 10.35
N ASP A 184 13.31 -10.27 9.38
CA ASP A 184 13.75 -10.55 8.02
C ASP A 184 13.08 -9.63 6.98
N LEU A 185 12.21 -8.77 7.40
CA LEU A 185 11.41 -7.85 6.58
C LEU A 185 10.75 -8.56 5.40
N MET A 186 9.77 -9.40 5.69
CA MET A 186 9.01 -10.18 4.71
C MET A 186 9.84 -11.19 3.89
N GLY A 187 11.07 -11.52 4.32
CA GLY A 187 11.88 -12.57 3.72
C GLY A 187 11.41 -13.98 4.08
N HIS A 188 12.17 -14.99 3.66
CA HIS A 188 11.78 -16.39 3.80
C HIS A 188 11.56 -16.85 5.25
N ASP A 189 12.35 -16.34 6.20
CA ASP A 189 12.21 -16.73 7.60
C ASP A 189 10.88 -16.21 8.18
N GLU A 190 10.52 -14.96 7.87
CA GLU A 190 9.25 -14.38 8.28
C GLU A 190 8.07 -15.09 7.61
N GLN A 191 8.17 -15.43 6.33
CA GLN A 191 7.15 -16.20 5.61
C GLN A 191 6.89 -17.55 6.29
N ALA A 192 7.94 -18.21 6.77
CA ALA A 192 7.79 -19.46 7.53
C ALA A 192 7.10 -19.25 8.88
N GLY A 193 7.37 -18.15 9.56
CA GLY A 193 6.69 -17.75 10.79
C GLY A 193 5.20 -17.49 10.58
N ILE A 194 4.87 -16.73 9.54
CA ILE A 194 3.47 -16.45 9.13
C ILE A 194 2.73 -17.74 8.82
N LYS A 195 3.34 -18.63 7.99
CA LYS A 195 2.75 -19.93 7.68
C LYS A 195 2.49 -20.75 8.93
N ALA A 196 3.45 -20.82 9.84
CA ALA A 196 3.32 -21.61 11.08
C ALA A 196 2.16 -21.08 11.95
N ALA A 197 1.97 -19.76 12.04
CA ALA A 197 0.85 -19.18 12.76
C ALA A 197 -0.50 -19.53 12.12
N VAL A 198 -0.63 -19.41 10.80
CA VAL A 198 -1.86 -19.77 10.06
C VAL A 198 -2.18 -21.24 10.20
N ASP A 199 -1.19 -22.12 10.01
CA ASP A 199 -1.36 -23.57 10.15
C ASP A 199 -1.75 -23.96 11.59
N TRP A 200 -1.14 -23.30 12.59
CA TRP A 200 -1.48 -23.55 13.99
C TRP A 200 -2.94 -23.15 14.29
N LEU A 201 -3.35 -21.97 13.86
CA LEU A 201 -4.71 -21.48 14.03
C LEU A 201 -5.75 -22.41 13.36
N GLY A 202 -5.43 -22.93 12.18
CA GLY A 202 -6.30 -23.84 11.44
C GLY A 202 -6.41 -25.25 12.03
N THR A 203 -5.39 -25.70 12.77
CA THR A 203 -5.32 -27.10 13.28
C THR A 203 -5.84 -27.31 14.69
N GLN A 204 -6.21 -26.24 15.40
CA GLN A 204 -6.68 -26.37 16.77
C GLN A 204 -8.02 -27.12 16.89
N ALA A 205 -8.26 -27.78 18.02
CA ALA A 205 -9.51 -28.54 18.23
C ALA A 205 -10.78 -27.67 18.11
N TRP A 206 -10.69 -26.41 18.51
CA TRP A 206 -11.78 -25.42 18.41
C TRP A 206 -11.88 -24.76 17.02
N SER A 207 -10.90 -24.94 16.14
CA SER A 207 -10.93 -24.34 14.80
C SER A 207 -11.83 -25.13 13.86
N ASN A 208 -12.56 -24.41 13.00
CA ASN A 208 -13.29 -25.03 11.89
C ASN A 208 -12.37 -25.32 10.68
N GLY A 209 -11.09 -25.05 10.79
CA GLY A 209 -10.10 -25.26 9.73
C GLY A 209 -9.97 -24.11 8.74
N LYS A 210 -10.62 -22.95 9.00
CA LYS A 210 -10.57 -21.79 8.12
C LYS A 210 -9.98 -20.57 8.83
N VAL A 211 -8.98 -19.96 8.21
CA VAL A 211 -8.33 -18.72 8.64
C VAL A 211 -8.51 -17.68 7.54
N GLY A 212 -8.87 -16.46 7.89
CA GLY A 212 -8.81 -15.29 7.04
C GLY A 212 -7.69 -14.37 7.52
N ALA A 213 -6.86 -13.87 6.61
CA ALA A 213 -5.82 -12.89 6.93
C ALA A 213 -6.24 -11.51 6.45
N ILE A 214 -6.11 -10.50 7.31
CA ILE A 214 -6.47 -9.11 7.03
C ILE A 214 -5.45 -8.18 7.66
N GLY A 215 -5.19 -7.05 7.04
CA GLY A 215 -4.33 -6.02 7.61
C GLY A 215 -4.15 -4.83 6.69
N LYS A 216 -3.54 -3.76 7.20
CA LYS A 216 -3.24 -2.53 6.46
C LYS A 216 -1.73 -2.26 6.47
N SER A 217 -1.18 -1.75 5.35
CA SER A 217 0.24 -1.40 5.24
C SER A 217 1.13 -2.65 5.28
N TYR A 218 2.09 -2.74 6.18
CA TYR A 218 2.84 -3.97 6.41
C TYR A 218 1.91 -5.14 6.67
N ASP A 219 0.96 -4.98 7.59
CA ASP A 219 -0.06 -5.99 7.89
C ASP A 219 -1.01 -6.25 6.71
N GLY A 220 -1.09 -5.34 5.75
CA GLY A 220 -1.78 -5.55 4.46
C GLY A 220 -0.97 -6.35 3.45
N SER A 221 0.35 -6.44 3.64
CA SER A 221 1.26 -7.23 2.82
C SER A 221 1.38 -8.67 3.32
N THR A 222 1.24 -8.88 4.62
CA THR A 222 1.31 -10.22 5.22
C THR A 222 0.20 -11.17 4.77
N PRO A 223 -1.03 -10.74 4.40
CA PRO A 223 -2.00 -11.58 3.72
C PRO A 223 -1.49 -12.15 2.38
N TRP A 224 -0.79 -11.35 1.57
CA TRP A 224 -0.16 -11.84 0.34
C TRP A 224 0.97 -12.82 0.65
N ASN A 225 1.77 -12.52 1.65
CA ASN A 225 2.82 -13.40 2.12
C ASN A 225 2.26 -14.73 2.66
N ALA A 226 1.17 -14.67 3.45
CA ALA A 226 0.45 -15.86 3.91
C ALA A 226 -0.08 -16.69 2.73
N ALA A 227 -0.64 -16.05 1.69
CA ALA A 227 -1.11 -16.73 0.48
C ALA A 227 0.04 -17.39 -0.26
N ALA A 228 1.19 -16.71 -0.44
CA ALA A 228 2.39 -17.28 -1.05
C ALA A 228 2.96 -18.48 -0.29
N SER A 229 2.69 -18.58 1.03
CA SER A 229 3.14 -19.70 1.85
C SER A 229 2.41 -21.02 1.59
N GLY A 230 1.26 -21.00 0.92
CA GLY A 230 0.47 -22.18 0.55
C GLY A 230 -0.11 -22.96 1.73
N SER A 231 -0.57 -22.29 2.78
CA SER A 231 -1.28 -22.95 3.87
C SER A 231 -2.67 -23.42 3.41
N GLU A 232 -3.00 -24.69 3.66
CA GLU A 232 -4.32 -25.25 3.35
C GLU A 232 -5.46 -24.70 4.23
N TYR A 233 -5.14 -23.97 5.30
CA TYR A 233 -6.10 -23.39 6.23
C TYR A 233 -6.46 -21.95 5.88
N LEU A 234 -5.71 -21.29 4.99
CA LEU A 234 -5.96 -19.91 4.58
C LEU A 234 -7.09 -19.85 3.55
N ALA A 235 -8.29 -19.49 3.98
CA ALA A 235 -9.49 -19.49 3.14
C ALA A 235 -9.77 -18.15 2.46
N THR A 236 -9.31 -17.05 3.02
CA THR A 236 -9.49 -15.70 2.45
C THR A 236 -8.39 -14.75 2.88
N ILE A 237 -8.04 -13.80 2.00
CA ILE A 237 -7.16 -12.68 2.32
C ILE A 237 -7.84 -11.34 2.04
N VAL A 238 -7.56 -10.35 2.89
CA VAL A 238 -8.06 -8.98 2.77
C VAL A 238 -6.88 -8.01 2.90
N PRO A 239 -6.04 -7.88 1.86
CA PRO A 239 -4.95 -6.91 1.85
C PRO A 239 -5.51 -5.48 1.71
N MET A 240 -5.23 -4.62 2.70
CA MET A 240 -5.53 -3.19 2.64
C MET A 240 -4.24 -2.40 2.50
N SER A 241 -4.13 -1.57 1.47
CA SER A 241 -2.91 -0.81 1.20
C SER A 241 -1.66 -1.68 1.36
N GLY A 242 -1.73 -2.91 0.86
CA GLY A 242 -0.70 -3.94 1.02
C GLY A 242 0.28 -3.98 -0.14
N LEU A 243 1.54 -4.30 0.17
CA LEU A 243 2.57 -4.53 -0.83
C LEU A 243 2.37 -5.90 -1.48
N ILE A 244 2.49 -5.96 -2.79
CA ILE A 244 2.64 -7.22 -3.54
C ILE A 244 4.10 -7.68 -3.62
N GLY A 245 5.01 -6.77 -3.30
CA GLY A 245 6.44 -6.95 -3.18
C GLY A 245 7.09 -5.72 -2.55
N VAL A 246 8.16 -5.90 -1.80
CA VAL A 246 8.85 -4.80 -1.10
C VAL A 246 9.61 -3.91 -2.08
N HIS A 247 10.12 -4.48 -3.16
CA HIS A 247 10.81 -3.73 -4.23
C HIS A 247 9.93 -2.62 -4.79
N ASP A 248 8.65 -2.91 -5.05
CA ASP A 248 7.74 -1.99 -5.74
C ASP A 248 7.40 -0.75 -4.89
N LEU A 249 7.54 -0.86 -3.56
CA LEU A 249 7.48 0.29 -2.67
C LEU A 249 8.74 1.16 -2.73
N MET A 250 9.91 0.51 -2.84
CA MET A 250 11.22 1.18 -2.73
C MET A 250 11.70 1.79 -4.04
N TRP A 251 11.33 1.17 -5.14
CA TRP A 251 11.87 1.46 -6.46
C TRP A 251 10.76 1.53 -7.51
N ARG A 252 10.77 2.59 -8.29
CA ARG A 252 9.90 2.73 -9.46
C ARG A 252 10.70 3.17 -10.66
N ASN A 253 10.72 2.37 -11.72
CA ASN A 253 11.52 2.61 -12.92
C ASN A 253 12.98 3.01 -12.59
N GLY A 254 13.63 2.29 -11.68
CA GLY A 254 14.99 2.53 -11.21
C GLY A 254 15.20 3.73 -10.30
N SER A 255 14.15 4.48 -9.99
CA SER A 255 14.20 5.61 -9.05
C SER A 255 13.87 5.14 -7.64
N MET A 256 14.65 5.60 -6.66
CA MET A 256 14.39 5.28 -5.25
C MET A 256 13.33 6.21 -4.69
N GLU A 257 12.29 5.63 -4.11
CA GLU A 257 11.25 6.36 -3.40
C GLU A 257 11.74 6.71 -1.99
N ALA A 258 11.68 8.00 -1.63
CA ALA A 258 12.28 8.50 -0.40
C ALA A 258 11.58 7.98 0.87
N ARG A 259 10.25 7.93 0.85
CA ARG A 259 9.47 7.39 1.98
C ARG A 259 9.68 5.90 2.12
N GLY A 260 9.65 5.16 1.01
CA GLY A 260 9.94 3.74 0.99
C GLY A 260 11.31 3.44 1.57
N ALA A 261 12.34 4.20 1.18
CA ALA A 261 13.68 4.07 1.74
C ALA A 261 13.72 4.37 3.25
N ILE A 262 12.98 5.40 3.71
CA ILE A 262 12.90 5.73 5.13
C ILE A 262 12.14 4.65 5.90
N MET A 263 10.99 4.22 5.41
CA MET A 263 10.17 3.19 6.05
C MET A 263 10.92 1.86 6.13
N HIS A 264 11.52 1.42 5.03
CA HIS A 264 12.27 0.16 5.00
C HIS A 264 13.49 0.21 5.93
N ASN A 265 14.31 1.26 5.80
CA ASN A 265 15.61 1.32 6.48
C ASN A 265 15.54 1.99 7.86
N GLY A 266 14.58 2.86 8.11
CA GLY A 266 14.49 3.64 9.34
C GLY A 266 13.36 3.21 10.26
N VAL A 267 12.17 2.97 9.74
CA VAL A 267 11.00 2.61 10.57
C VAL A 267 10.99 1.12 10.84
N TYR A 268 10.86 0.28 9.82
CA TYR A 268 10.83 -1.18 10.04
C TYR A 268 12.15 -1.72 10.56
N GLY A 269 13.28 -1.10 10.14
CA GLY A 269 14.57 -1.38 10.75
C GLY A 269 14.60 -1.08 12.23
N SER A 270 13.91 -0.02 12.69
CA SER A 270 13.84 0.28 14.13
C SER A 270 13.00 -0.74 14.89
N PHE A 271 11.90 -1.26 14.34
CA PHE A 271 11.16 -2.34 15.00
C PHE A 271 12.04 -3.57 15.25
N GLY A 272 12.78 -4.04 14.22
CA GLY A 272 13.74 -5.13 14.39
C GLY A 272 15.00 -4.77 15.19
N LEU A 273 15.33 -3.46 15.31
CA LEU A 273 16.47 -2.97 16.07
C LEU A 273 16.11 -2.67 17.53
N ASP A 274 14.89 -2.19 17.77
CA ASP A 274 14.42 -1.77 19.10
C ASP A 274 13.64 -2.86 19.81
N GLY A 275 13.25 -3.95 19.17
CA GLY A 275 12.50 -5.04 19.78
C GLY A 275 12.73 -5.11 21.30
N ASP A 276 11.98 -5.76 22.10
CA ASP A 276 12.02 -5.72 23.58
C ASP A 276 13.43 -5.68 24.23
N ASN A 277 14.48 -5.89 23.44
CA ASN A 277 15.88 -5.89 23.88
C ASN A 277 16.74 -4.74 23.33
N GLY A 278 16.25 -3.89 22.43
CA GLY A 278 16.96 -2.71 21.94
C GLY A 278 18.26 -2.98 21.17
N ASP A 279 18.44 -4.16 20.60
CA ASP A 279 19.69 -4.59 19.99
C ASP A 279 19.55 -4.82 18.48
N ILE A 280 20.50 -4.23 17.71
CA ILE A 280 20.65 -4.48 16.25
C ILE A 280 20.82 -5.99 15.93
N GLU A 281 21.11 -6.80 16.92
CA GLU A 281 21.22 -8.26 16.85
C GLU A 281 19.87 -8.93 16.55
N ASN A 282 18.74 -8.22 16.65
CA ASN A 282 17.41 -8.72 16.32
C ASN A 282 17.07 -8.65 14.82
N ALA A 283 17.90 -7.98 14.01
CA ALA A 283 17.75 -8.00 12.56
C ALA A 283 18.55 -9.14 11.93
N CYS A 284 17.94 -9.87 11.00
CA CYS A 284 18.63 -10.92 10.27
C CYS A 284 19.74 -10.36 9.37
N GLU A 285 20.77 -11.16 9.09
CA GLU A 285 21.92 -10.75 8.29
C GLU A 285 21.50 -10.26 6.89
N GLY A 286 20.55 -10.94 6.24
CA GLY A 286 20.02 -10.54 4.94
C GLY A 286 19.29 -9.19 4.96
N TYR A 287 18.57 -8.89 6.04
CA TYR A 287 17.95 -7.58 6.24
C TYR A 287 19.00 -6.48 6.38
N VAL A 288 20.04 -6.72 7.18
CA VAL A 288 21.16 -5.78 7.37
C VAL A 288 21.88 -5.52 6.05
N GLU A 289 22.04 -6.55 5.20
CA GLU A 289 22.57 -6.38 3.86
C GLU A 289 21.71 -5.44 3.00
N GLY A 290 20.39 -5.67 2.94
CA GLY A 290 19.45 -4.80 2.23
C GLY A 290 19.45 -3.37 2.77
N TYR A 291 19.53 -3.20 4.09
CA TYR A 291 19.60 -1.89 4.75
C TYR A 291 20.78 -1.04 4.29
N TYR A 292 21.95 -1.64 4.11
CA TYR A 292 23.16 -0.92 3.72
C TYR A 292 23.41 -0.92 2.21
N ALA A 293 23.13 -2.04 1.53
CA ALA A 293 23.48 -2.21 0.13
C ALA A 293 22.59 -1.38 -0.81
N GLY A 294 21.28 -1.29 -0.55
CA GLY A 294 20.34 -0.54 -1.39
C GLY A 294 20.71 0.94 -1.52
N PRO A 295 20.78 1.72 -0.42
CA PRO A 295 21.22 3.11 -0.46
C PRO A 295 22.63 3.29 -1.00
N ALA A 296 23.57 2.38 -0.68
CA ALA A 296 24.94 2.45 -1.21
C ALA A 296 24.96 2.24 -2.73
N ALA A 297 24.24 1.25 -3.24
CA ALA A 297 24.11 0.99 -4.67
C ALA A 297 23.52 2.19 -5.40
N TYR A 298 22.50 2.82 -4.82
CA TYR A 298 21.87 4.00 -5.42
C TYR A 298 22.83 5.21 -5.47
N ILE A 299 23.52 5.48 -4.38
CA ILE A 299 24.50 6.59 -4.30
C ILE A 299 25.68 6.39 -5.25
N THR A 300 26.15 5.16 -5.42
CA THR A 300 27.27 4.83 -6.32
C THR A 300 26.85 4.67 -7.77
N GLY A 301 25.55 4.57 -8.05
CA GLY A 301 24.99 4.29 -9.37
C GLY A 301 24.99 2.81 -9.75
N ASP A 302 25.23 1.92 -8.79
CA ASP A 302 25.23 0.46 -8.97
C ASP A 302 23.82 -0.14 -8.89
N ASN A 303 22.78 0.70 -8.77
CA ASN A 303 21.38 0.28 -8.72
C ASN A 303 20.90 -0.46 -9.97
N LEU A 304 21.64 -0.42 -11.09
CA LEU A 304 21.31 -1.16 -12.30
C LEU A 304 21.12 -2.67 -12.07
N ALA A 305 21.99 -3.27 -11.24
CA ALA A 305 21.93 -4.68 -10.92
C ALA A 305 21.21 -4.94 -9.57
N TRP A 306 21.24 -3.95 -8.66
CA TRP A 306 20.65 -4.09 -7.34
C TRP A 306 19.14 -4.24 -7.39
N THR A 307 18.44 -3.45 -8.22
CA THR A 307 16.98 -3.51 -8.36
C THR A 307 16.46 -4.84 -8.87
N GLY A 308 17.27 -5.63 -9.60
CA GLY A 308 16.96 -7.01 -10.04
C GLY A 308 17.63 -8.10 -9.20
N SER A 309 18.03 -7.82 -7.95
CA SER A 309 18.73 -8.79 -7.11
C SER A 309 17.80 -9.83 -6.49
N ASP A 310 18.38 -10.99 -6.12
CA ASP A 310 17.69 -12.06 -5.41
C ASP A 310 17.04 -11.58 -4.11
N TYR A 311 17.60 -10.55 -3.47
CA TYR A 311 17.03 -9.93 -2.27
C TYR A 311 15.58 -9.42 -2.49
N TRP A 312 15.31 -8.80 -3.65
CA TRP A 312 13.98 -8.29 -3.99
C TRP A 312 13.07 -9.39 -4.53
N GLU A 313 13.60 -10.34 -5.29
CA GLU A 313 12.86 -11.50 -5.79
C GLU A 313 12.24 -12.30 -4.63
N GLU A 314 13.01 -12.53 -3.58
CA GLU A 314 12.57 -13.22 -2.35
C GLU A 314 11.39 -12.50 -1.65
N ARG A 315 11.28 -11.20 -1.83
CA ARG A 315 10.29 -10.32 -1.19
C ARG A 315 9.18 -9.88 -2.14
N HIS A 316 8.91 -10.66 -3.18
CA HIS A 316 7.82 -10.43 -4.11
C HIS A 316 6.81 -11.60 -4.03
N PHE A 317 5.61 -11.33 -3.51
CA PHE A 317 4.66 -12.37 -3.05
C PHE A 317 3.58 -12.71 -4.07
N LEU A 318 3.17 -11.76 -4.92
CA LEU A 318 1.98 -11.90 -5.76
C LEU A 318 2.06 -13.13 -6.67
N LYS A 319 3.20 -13.32 -7.34
CA LYS A 319 3.39 -14.44 -8.25
C LYS A 319 3.23 -15.79 -7.54
N ASP A 320 3.93 -15.95 -6.41
CA ASP A 320 3.90 -17.20 -5.65
C ASP A 320 2.52 -17.42 -5.02
N ALA A 321 1.86 -16.36 -4.54
CA ALA A 321 0.48 -16.44 -4.08
C ALA A 321 -0.45 -16.97 -5.16
N LEU A 322 -0.39 -16.43 -6.38
CA LEU A 322 -1.25 -16.87 -7.49
C LEU A 322 -0.97 -18.31 -7.95
N GLU A 323 0.21 -18.87 -7.66
CA GLU A 323 0.56 -20.24 -8.01
C GLU A 323 0.09 -21.29 -6.98
N VAL A 324 0.04 -20.94 -5.69
CA VAL A 324 -0.18 -21.93 -4.61
C VAL A 324 -1.42 -21.68 -3.76
N TYR A 325 -1.97 -20.48 -3.77
CA TYR A 325 -3.17 -20.12 -3.02
C TYR A 325 -4.44 -20.55 -3.78
N ASP A 326 -5.49 -20.94 -3.06
CA ASP A 326 -6.78 -21.35 -3.63
C ASP A 326 -8.00 -20.71 -2.94
N GLY A 327 -7.77 -19.74 -2.06
CA GLY A 327 -8.83 -19.01 -1.34
C GLY A 327 -9.35 -17.79 -2.12
N SER A 328 -10.09 -16.92 -1.42
CA SER A 328 -10.68 -15.70 -1.99
C SER A 328 -9.87 -14.44 -1.61
N ILE A 329 -10.02 -13.36 -2.39
CA ILE A 329 -9.21 -12.16 -2.28
C ILE A 329 -10.12 -10.92 -2.25
N TYR A 330 -10.02 -10.09 -1.21
CA TYR A 330 -10.71 -8.81 -1.14
C TYR A 330 -9.68 -7.67 -0.99
N ILE A 331 -9.38 -6.99 -2.09
CA ILE A 331 -8.39 -5.90 -2.13
C ILE A 331 -9.06 -4.59 -1.74
N ILE A 332 -8.49 -3.88 -0.76
CA ILE A 332 -8.94 -2.56 -0.33
C ILE A 332 -7.78 -1.57 -0.47
N HIS A 333 -7.96 -0.47 -1.22
CA HIS A 333 -6.86 0.48 -1.42
C HIS A 333 -7.36 1.91 -1.63
N GLY A 334 -6.66 2.87 -1.03
CA GLY A 334 -6.89 4.29 -1.26
C GLY A 334 -6.22 4.77 -2.55
N LEU A 335 -6.94 5.44 -3.43
CA LEU A 335 -6.40 5.98 -4.68
C LEU A 335 -5.48 7.20 -4.45
N GLN A 336 -5.51 7.76 -3.24
CA GLN A 336 -4.63 8.84 -2.78
C GLN A 336 -3.57 8.34 -1.78
N ASP A 337 -3.39 7.03 -1.70
CA ASP A 337 -2.35 6.42 -0.88
C ASP A 337 -1.00 6.52 -1.61
N TRP A 338 -0.18 7.48 -1.19
CA TRP A 338 1.19 7.64 -1.69
C TRP A 338 2.23 7.26 -0.64
N ASN A 339 1.81 6.51 0.35
CA ASN A 339 2.67 5.79 1.28
C ASN A 339 2.88 4.34 0.79
N VAL A 340 1.76 3.64 0.45
CA VAL A 340 1.77 2.40 -0.32
C VAL A 340 0.98 2.65 -1.59
N ASP A 341 1.69 2.81 -2.68
CA ASP A 341 1.14 3.35 -3.91
C ASP A 341 0.03 2.47 -4.54
N PRO A 342 -1.04 3.08 -5.11
CA PRO A 342 -2.16 2.34 -5.68
C PRO A 342 -1.78 1.39 -6.83
N HIS A 343 -0.66 1.62 -7.49
CA HIS A 343 -0.17 0.78 -8.58
C HIS A 343 0.10 -0.68 -8.16
N MET A 344 0.17 -0.97 -6.87
CA MET A 344 0.29 -2.35 -6.36
C MET A 344 -1.05 -3.10 -6.40
N ALA A 345 -2.15 -2.39 -6.13
CA ALA A 345 -3.47 -3.01 -6.04
C ALA A 345 -4.06 -3.39 -7.40
N PHE A 346 -3.86 -2.58 -8.44
CA PHE A 346 -4.49 -2.78 -9.73
C PHE A 346 -3.97 -4.02 -10.48
N PRO A 347 -2.64 -4.22 -10.62
CA PRO A 347 -2.13 -5.47 -11.19
C PRO A 347 -2.57 -6.69 -10.39
N ALA A 348 -2.54 -6.60 -9.05
CA ALA A 348 -2.96 -7.69 -8.18
C ALA A 348 -4.43 -8.06 -8.41
N HIS A 349 -5.33 -7.08 -8.54
CA HIS A 349 -6.74 -7.31 -8.83
C HIS A 349 -6.95 -8.06 -10.14
N GLN A 350 -6.38 -7.53 -11.25
CA GLN A 350 -6.55 -8.12 -12.57
C GLN A 350 -5.90 -9.51 -12.67
N MET A 351 -4.66 -9.65 -12.19
CA MET A 351 -3.95 -10.94 -12.22
C MET A 351 -4.67 -12.02 -11.41
N SER A 352 -5.29 -11.66 -10.29
CA SER A 352 -6.07 -12.59 -9.47
C SER A 352 -7.35 -13.04 -10.19
N ILE A 353 -8.05 -12.13 -10.87
CA ILE A 353 -9.20 -12.49 -11.73
C ILE A 353 -8.77 -13.42 -12.86
N ASP A 354 -7.69 -13.10 -13.55
CA ASP A 354 -7.17 -13.89 -14.69
C ASP A 354 -6.71 -15.29 -14.23
N ALA A 355 -6.24 -15.42 -13.01
CA ALA A 355 -5.91 -16.70 -12.38
C ALA A 355 -7.14 -17.49 -11.90
N GLY A 356 -8.33 -16.88 -11.92
CA GLY A 356 -9.61 -17.55 -11.63
C GLY A 356 -10.05 -17.48 -10.16
N PHE A 357 -9.49 -16.58 -9.37
CA PHE A 357 -9.91 -16.36 -7.98
C PHE A 357 -11.26 -15.65 -7.88
N ASP A 358 -11.94 -15.86 -6.76
CA ASP A 358 -13.02 -14.99 -6.31
C ASP A 358 -12.40 -13.68 -5.80
N VAL A 359 -12.57 -12.58 -6.55
CA VAL A 359 -11.93 -11.30 -6.24
C VAL A 359 -12.97 -10.21 -6.04
N LYS A 360 -12.81 -9.43 -4.98
CA LYS A 360 -13.54 -8.19 -4.74
C LYS A 360 -12.56 -7.04 -4.57
N GLY A 361 -12.91 -5.83 -5.05
CA GLY A 361 -12.13 -4.61 -4.88
C GLY A 361 -12.95 -3.51 -4.20
N LEU A 362 -12.28 -2.69 -3.37
CA LEU A 362 -12.83 -1.47 -2.80
C LEU A 362 -11.79 -0.36 -2.93
N TYR A 363 -12.02 0.59 -3.82
CA TYR A 363 -11.09 1.67 -4.16
C TYR A 363 -11.75 3.02 -3.96
N GLY A 364 -11.20 3.85 -3.07
CA GLY A 364 -11.77 5.16 -2.79
C GLY A 364 -10.72 6.25 -2.67
N GLN A 365 -11.18 7.50 -2.57
CA GLN A 365 -10.33 8.67 -2.55
C GLN A 365 -9.77 8.97 -1.14
N TRP A 366 -9.24 7.97 -0.47
CA TRP A 366 -8.51 8.12 0.78
C TRP A 366 -7.01 7.91 0.59
N ALA A 367 -6.22 8.46 1.49
CA ALA A 367 -4.79 8.26 1.59
C ALA A 367 -4.48 6.92 2.27
N HIS A 368 -3.37 6.83 3.00
CA HIS A 368 -2.99 5.62 3.74
C HIS A 368 -3.87 5.40 4.98
N ASP A 369 -5.18 5.15 4.73
CA ASP A 369 -6.19 5.09 5.78
C ASP A 369 -7.24 3.99 5.52
N TYR A 370 -8.28 3.93 6.34
CA TYR A 370 -9.36 2.94 6.28
C TYR A 370 -10.58 3.48 5.53
N PRO A 371 -11.43 2.61 4.94
CA PRO A 371 -12.56 3.05 4.13
C PRO A 371 -13.64 3.84 4.88
N ASP A 372 -13.74 3.69 6.18
CA ASP A 372 -14.72 4.36 7.04
C ASP A 372 -14.19 5.63 7.70
N ARG A 373 -13.11 6.19 7.17
CA ARG A 373 -12.51 7.45 7.61
C ARG A 373 -12.70 8.56 6.58
N GLU A 374 -12.74 9.81 7.04
CA GLU A 374 -12.68 10.98 6.16
C GLU A 374 -11.30 11.05 5.49
N SER A 375 -11.26 11.26 4.17
CA SER A 375 -10.00 11.51 3.47
C SER A 375 -9.39 12.86 3.91
N GLY A 376 -8.10 13.04 3.67
CA GLY A 376 -7.39 14.27 4.02
C GLY A 376 -6.79 14.30 5.42
N HIS A 377 -7.02 13.29 6.24
CA HIS A 377 -6.47 13.24 7.60
C HIS A 377 -5.17 12.45 7.73
N SER A 378 -4.68 11.82 6.68
CA SER A 378 -3.43 11.08 6.74
C SER A 378 -2.24 12.03 6.77
N SER A 379 -1.47 11.99 7.84
CA SER A 379 -0.20 12.70 7.97
C SER A 379 0.96 11.99 7.26
N LEU A 380 0.75 10.77 6.80
CA LEU A 380 1.80 9.93 6.19
C LEU A 380 1.88 10.07 4.68
N SER A 381 0.82 10.53 4.03
CA SER A 381 0.85 10.89 2.60
C SER A 381 1.50 12.26 2.41
N SER A 382 1.84 12.59 1.18
CA SER A 382 2.21 13.97 0.82
C SER A 382 1.06 14.97 1.10
N GLY A 383 -0.14 14.48 1.37
CA GLY A 383 -1.34 15.25 1.65
C GLY A 383 -2.00 15.87 0.43
N ARG A 384 -1.28 16.02 -0.67
CA ARG A 384 -1.74 16.80 -1.82
C ARG A 384 -3.01 16.26 -2.45
N GLY A 385 -3.04 14.96 -2.78
CA GLY A 385 -4.23 14.35 -3.39
C GLY A 385 -5.37 14.21 -2.40
N ALA A 386 -5.11 13.68 -1.21
CA ALA A 386 -6.11 13.46 -0.19
C ALA A 386 -6.78 14.76 0.30
N GLU A 387 -6.02 15.86 0.37
CA GLU A 387 -6.56 17.16 0.74
C GLU A 387 -7.46 17.79 -0.36
N ALA A 388 -7.21 17.44 -1.62
CA ALA A 388 -7.93 17.97 -2.76
C ALA A 388 -9.27 17.28 -3.01
N PHE A 389 -9.46 16.06 -2.52
CA PHE A 389 -10.64 15.24 -2.80
C PHE A 389 -11.70 15.32 -1.69
N PRO A 390 -12.99 15.09 -2.01
CA PRO A 390 -14.04 15.11 -1.02
C PRO A 390 -13.90 13.95 -0.03
N PHE A 391 -14.55 14.11 1.11
CA PHE A 391 -14.57 13.09 2.15
C PHE A 391 -15.15 11.78 1.66
N THR A 392 -14.52 10.69 2.07
CA THR A 392 -15.00 9.34 1.83
C THR A 392 -15.47 8.72 3.13
N LEU A 393 -16.57 8.02 3.11
CA LEU A 393 -17.05 7.28 4.26
C LEU A 393 -17.81 6.04 3.80
N ARG A 394 -17.18 4.88 3.98
CA ARG A 394 -17.85 3.58 3.83
C ARG A 394 -18.27 3.10 5.21
N TRP A 395 -19.29 3.77 5.74
CA TRP A 395 -19.80 3.46 7.09
C TRP A 395 -20.49 2.10 7.18
N ASP A 396 -20.74 1.47 6.04
CA ASP A 396 -21.18 0.10 5.85
C ASP A 396 -20.04 -0.93 5.84
N TRP A 397 -18.78 -0.50 5.96
CA TRP A 397 -17.61 -1.37 5.82
C TRP A 397 -17.62 -2.55 6.77
N ALA A 398 -18.05 -2.36 8.04
CA ALA A 398 -18.13 -3.46 9.01
C ALA A 398 -19.15 -4.53 8.59
N ASP A 399 -20.32 -4.13 8.04
CA ASP A 399 -21.31 -5.06 7.52
C ASP A 399 -20.83 -5.77 6.25
N ASP A 400 -20.19 -5.03 5.34
CA ASP A 400 -19.63 -5.57 4.09
C ASP A 400 -18.55 -6.63 4.37
N MET A 401 -17.68 -6.37 5.34
CA MET A 401 -16.67 -7.33 5.79
C MET A 401 -17.30 -8.54 6.49
N LEU A 402 -18.39 -8.35 7.27
CA LEU A 402 -19.09 -9.47 7.88
C LEU A 402 -19.70 -10.39 6.82
N GLU A 403 -20.32 -9.83 5.76
CA GLU A 403 -20.87 -10.63 4.64
C GLU A 403 -19.76 -11.44 3.95
N TRP A 404 -18.58 -10.85 3.77
CA TRP A 404 -17.42 -11.53 3.21
C TRP A 404 -16.95 -12.70 4.08
N PHE A 405 -16.74 -12.47 5.38
CA PHE A 405 -16.27 -13.50 6.30
C PHE A 405 -17.34 -14.56 6.59
N ASP A 406 -18.62 -14.20 6.68
CA ASP A 406 -19.72 -15.17 6.84
C ASP A 406 -19.72 -16.18 5.69
N PHE A 407 -19.51 -15.73 4.45
CA PHE A 407 -19.51 -16.61 3.29
C PHE A 407 -18.26 -17.50 3.24
N TYR A 408 -17.05 -16.91 3.27
CA TYR A 408 -15.82 -17.68 3.06
C TYR A 408 -15.32 -18.45 4.28
N LEU A 409 -15.61 -17.98 5.48
CA LEU A 409 -15.14 -18.62 6.71
C LEU A 409 -16.19 -19.46 7.42
N LEU A 410 -17.47 -19.13 7.31
CA LEU A 410 -18.56 -19.83 7.99
C LEU A 410 -19.52 -20.56 7.03
N ASP A 411 -19.33 -20.46 5.72
CA ASP A 411 -20.25 -20.99 4.69
C ASP A 411 -21.69 -20.50 4.87
N LYS A 412 -21.87 -19.24 5.31
CA LYS A 412 -23.15 -18.61 5.59
C LYS A 412 -23.46 -17.48 4.63
N GLY A 413 -24.75 -17.25 4.40
CA GLY A 413 -25.21 -16.14 3.56
C GLY A 413 -25.07 -16.40 2.05
N PRO A 414 -25.44 -15.41 1.23
CA PRO A 414 -25.21 -15.45 -0.21
C PRO A 414 -23.75 -15.14 -0.53
N GLN A 415 -23.26 -15.59 -1.69
CA GLN A 415 -21.96 -15.18 -2.17
C GLN A 415 -21.90 -13.65 -2.31
N PRO A 416 -20.87 -12.98 -1.77
CA PRO A 416 -20.65 -11.56 -1.98
C PRO A 416 -20.51 -11.23 -3.48
N ARG A 417 -20.85 -10.00 -3.86
CA ARG A 417 -20.63 -9.57 -5.24
C ARG A 417 -19.14 -9.46 -5.52
N LEU A 418 -18.68 -10.19 -6.52
CA LEU A 418 -17.27 -10.18 -6.97
C LEU A 418 -17.09 -9.07 -8.01
N VAL A 419 -16.97 -7.86 -7.53
CA VAL A 419 -16.90 -6.61 -8.31
C VAL A 419 -15.90 -5.66 -7.66
N ALA A 420 -15.48 -4.63 -8.38
CA ALA A 420 -14.79 -3.48 -7.82
C ALA A 420 -15.80 -2.36 -7.52
N GLU A 421 -15.81 -1.88 -6.31
CA GLU A 421 -16.52 -0.65 -5.91
C GLU A 421 -15.51 0.49 -5.90
N VAL A 422 -15.75 1.53 -6.71
CA VAL A 422 -14.75 2.58 -6.98
C VAL A 422 -15.37 3.95 -6.77
N GLN A 423 -14.62 4.85 -6.12
CA GLN A 423 -15.00 6.24 -5.94
C GLN A 423 -14.13 7.16 -6.80
N ASP A 424 -14.77 8.12 -7.47
CA ASP A 424 -14.07 9.21 -8.17
C ASP A 424 -13.71 10.39 -7.24
N ASN A 425 -12.92 11.33 -7.77
CA ASN A 425 -12.45 12.51 -7.04
C ASN A 425 -13.56 13.51 -6.65
N ILE A 426 -14.76 13.36 -7.15
CA ILE A 426 -15.91 14.19 -6.76
C ILE A 426 -16.90 13.43 -5.89
N GLY A 427 -16.51 12.24 -5.41
CA GLY A 427 -17.22 11.48 -4.38
C GLY A 427 -18.27 10.52 -4.89
N ALA A 428 -18.40 10.33 -6.20
CA ALA A 428 -19.35 9.38 -6.76
C ALA A 428 -18.82 7.96 -6.71
N TRP A 429 -19.64 7.03 -6.22
CA TRP A 429 -19.36 5.61 -6.19
C TRP A 429 -20.01 4.90 -7.36
N ARG A 430 -19.33 3.90 -7.90
CA ARG A 430 -19.85 3.00 -8.92
C ARG A 430 -19.34 1.59 -8.76
N VAL A 431 -19.95 0.67 -9.48
CA VAL A 431 -19.56 -0.74 -9.54
C VAL A 431 -18.97 -1.03 -10.91
N GLU A 432 -17.77 -1.61 -10.93
CA GLU A 432 -17.10 -2.12 -12.12
C GLU A 432 -16.93 -3.63 -11.99
N GLN A 433 -16.92 -4.34 -13.14
CA GLN A 433 -16.70 -5.79 -13.13
C GLN A 433 -15.27 -6.14 -12.72
N THR A 434 -14.34 -5.30 -13.08
CA THR A 434 -12.91 -5.38 -12.75
C THR A 434 -12.35 -3.97 -12.64
N TYR A 435 -11.22 -3.80 -11.97
CA TYR A 435 -10.56 -2.50 -11.93
C TYR A 435 -9.04 -2.65 -12.17
N PRO A 436 -8.45 -1.89 -13.13
CA PRO A 436 -9.13 -0.94 -14.04
C PRO A 436 -10.18 -1.60 -14.95
N PRO A 437 -11.21 -0.83 -15.39
CA PRO A 437 -12.23 -1.35 -16.31
C PRO A 437 -11.63 -1.73 -17.66
N LEU A 438 -11.98 -2.92 -18.17
CA LEU A 438 -11.44 -3.42 -19.45
C LEU A 438 -11.96 -2.65 -20.68
N GLU A 439 -13.10 -1.99 -20.56
CA GLU A 439 -13.74 -1.18 -21.61
C GLU A 439 -13.26 0.26 -21.67
N ALA A 440 -12.30 0.66 -20.83
CA ALA A 440 -11.73 2.00 -20.90
C ALA A 440 -10.97 2.21 -22.20
N ASP A 441 -11.36 3.21 -22.97
CA ASP A 441 -10.70 3.59 -24.22
C ASP A 441 -9.70 4.74 -23.97
N PRO A 442 -8.47 4.70 -24.47
CA PRO A 442 -7.50 5.75 -24.26
C PRO A 442 -7.83 7.01 -25.09
N ILE A 443 -7.76 8.16 -24.43
CA ILE A 443 -7.66 9.46 -25.09
C ILE A 443 -6.17 9.73 -25.30
N GLU A 444 -5.75 9.79 -26.57
CA GLU A 444 -4.37 10.09 -26.93
C GLU A 444 -4.20 11.59 -27.20
N ILE A 445 -3.31 12.24 -26.47
CA ILE A 445 -2.98 13.67 -26.65
C ILE A 445 -1.52 13.77 -27.10
N GLY A 446 -1.32 14.19 -28.34
CA GLY A 446 0.02 14.48 -28.86
C GLY A 446 0.62 15.72 -28.16
N MET A 447 1.88 15.67 -27.81
CA MET A 447 2.50 16.83 -27.15
C MET A 447 2.65 18.05 -28.08
N ASP A 448 2.52 17.88 -29.38
CA ASP A 448 2.43 18.95 -30.38
C ASP A 448 1.07 19.70 -30.33
N GLU A 449 0.04 19.09 -29.74
CA GLU A 449 -1.26 19.73 -29.48
C GLU A 449 -1.24 20.57 -28.18
N CYS A 450 -0.28 20.33 -27.30
CA CYS A 450 -0.13 21.03 -26.03
C CYS A 450 0.75 22.28 -26.18
N SER A 451 0.68 23.19 -25.24
CA SER A 451 1.44 24.45 -25.23
C SER A 451 2.45 24.47 -24.10
N ILE A 452 3.69 24.83 -24.38
CA ILE A 452 4.67 25.14 -23.34
C ILE A 452 4.30 26.50 -22.73
N ILE A 453 3.93 26.49 -21.45
CA ILE A 453 3.53 27.72 -20.72
C ILE A 453 4.60 28.21 -19.74
N GLY A 454 5.64 27.40 -19.48
CA GLY A 454 6.73 27.77 -18.58
C GLY A 454 7.92 26.85 -18.68
N GLY A 455 9.09 27.34 -18.29
CA GLY A 455 10.32 26.59 -18.21
C GLY A 455 11.07 26.43 -19.53
N SER A 456 11.76 25.32 -19.69
CA SER A 456 12.62 24.97 -20.83
C SER A 456 12.52 23.48 -21.14
N ASP A 457 12.69 23.11 -22.40
CA ASP A 457 12.82 21.74 -22.87
C ASP A 457 14.07 21.00 -22.32
N THR A 458 14.99 21.73 -21.70
CA THR A 458 16.15 21.17 -21.02
C THR A 458 15.96 21.26 -19.51
N ILE A 459 15.72 20.11 -18.91
CA ILE A 459 15.46 19.95 -17.47
C ILE A 459 16.78 19.79 -16.73
N THR A 460 16.91 20.52 -15.64
CA THR A 460 18.05 20.47 -14.71
C THR A 460 17.54 20.32 -13.28
N ALA A 461 18.41 20.09 -12.33
CA ALA A 461 18.04 19.97 -10.91
C ALA A 461 17.28 21.21 -10.34
N THR A 462 17.29 22.34 -11.04
CA THR A 462 16.64 23.59 -10.58
C THR A 462 15.70 24.19 -11.61
N SER A 463 15.40 23.49 -12.70
CA SER A 463 14.46 23.93 -13.74
C SER A 463 13.33 22.92 -13.93
N SER A 464 12.23 23.42 -14.47
CA SER A 464 11.07 22.62 -14.85
C SER A 464 10.63 22.95 -16.27
N LEU A 465 9.80 22.08 -16.83
CA LEU A 465 9.00 22.35 -18.03
C LEU A 465 7.54 22.20 -17.65
N THR A 466 6.72 23.20 -17.99
CA THR A 466 5.27 23.14 -17.77
C THR A 466 4.57 23.15 -19.11
N ILE A 467 3.72 22.14 -19.32
CA ILE A 467 2.97 21.90 -20.55
C ILE A 467 1.48 21.94 -20.22
N GLU A 468 0.74 22.77 -20.94
CA GLU A 468 -0.73 22.85 -20.87
C GLU A 468 -1.33 22.12 -22.05
N CYS A 469 -2.17 21.12 -21.82
CA CYS A 469 -2.85 20.36 -22.85
C CYS A 469 -4.25 20.91 -23.15
N PRO A 470 -4.88 20.59 -24.30
CA PRO A 470 -6.20 21.08 -24.65
C PRO A 470 -7.26 20.79 -23.59
N GLU A 471 -8.22 21.71 -23.44
CA GLU A 471 -9.42 21.53 -22.61
C GLU A 471 -10.29 20.41 -23.18
N PHE A 472 -10.93 19.64 -22.30
CA PHE A 472 -11.89 18.62 -22.70
C PHE A 472 -13.21 19.25 -23.14
N GLU A 473 -13.78 18.75 -24.23
CA GLU A 473 -15.06 19.23 -24.78
C GLU A 473 -16.28 18.72 -23.97
N SER A 474 -16.08 17.76 -23.09
CA SER A 474 -17.10 17.19 -22.19
C SER A 474 -16.48 16.78 -20.88
N LEU A 475 -17.31 16.53 -19.86
CA LEU A 475 -16.86 15.90 -18.62
C LEU A 475 -16.14 14.59 -18.95
N THR A 476 -14.88 14.49 -18.56
CA THR A 476 -14.00 13.36 -18.89
C THR A 476 -13.60 12.61 -17.63
N ARG A 477 -13.86 11.30 -17.58
CA ARG A 477 -13.43 10.41 -16.51
C ARG A 477 -12.17 9.65 -16.95
N ILE A 478 -11.09 9.81 -16.19
CA ILE A 478 -9.82 9.11 -16.37
C ILE A 478 -9.75 8.00 -15.33
N VAL A 479 -9.51 6.77 -15.76
CA VAL A 479 -9.53 5.59 -14.91
C VAL A 479 -8.29 4.73 -15.12
N GLY A 480 -7.84 4.03 -14.07
CA GLY A 480 -6.68 3.15 -14.17
C GLY A 480 -5.36 3.92 -14.26
N THR A 481 -4.45 3.49 -15.11
CA THR A 481 -3.06 3.93 -15.15
C THR A 481 -2.76 4.74 -16.43
N PRO A 482 -2.79 6.09 -16.41
CA PRO A 482 -2.35 6.91 -17.52
C PRO A 482 -0.86 6.71 -17.84
N THR A 483 -0.48 6.93 -19.10
CA THR A 483 0.93 6.83 -19.51
C THR A 483 1.40 8.10 -20.22
N PHE A 484 2.66 8.44 -20.02
CA PHE A 484 3.32 9.53 -20.71
C PHE A 484 4.58 9.03 -21.41
N HIS A 485 4.60 9.12 -22.72
CA HIS A 485 5.76 8.81 -23.54
C HIS A 485 6.45 10.12 -23.97
N VAL A 486 7.75 10.22 -23.78
CA VAL A 486 8.53 11.39 -24.18
C VAL A 486 9.95 11.01 -24.63
N GLU A 487 10.38 11.57 -25.75
CA GLU A 487 11.78 11.45 -26.15
C GLU A 487 12.67 12.29 -25.23
N ALA A 488 13.66 11.66 -24.62
CA ALA A 488 14.59 12.28 -23.67
C ALA A 488 16.03 12.03 -24.11
N THR A 489 16.80 13.12 -24.26
CA THR A 489 18.23 13.07 -24.60
C THR A 489 19.06 13.41 -23.37
N ILE A 490 19.89 12.48 -22.93
CA ILE A 490 20.80 12.72 -21.80
C ILE A 490 21.97 13.62 -22.19
N SER A 491 22.58 14.26 -21.20
CA SER A 491 23.76 15.10 -21.39
C SER A 491 24.90 14.34 -22.10
N PRO A 492 25.67 15.00 -23.00
CA PRO A 492 26.85 14.41 -23.66
C PRO A 492 27.98 13.98 -22.71
N ILE A 493 27.88 14.29 -21.45
CA ILE A 493 28.85 13.92 -20.40
C ILE A 493 28.27 13.02 -19.33
N SER A 494 27.06 12.49 -19.56
CA SER A 494 26.35 11.59 -18.64
C SER A 494 26.07 10.23 -19.27
N THR A 495 25.85 9.23 -18.43
CA THR A 495 25.41 7.88 -18.81
C THR A 495 24.04 7.56 -18.25
N SER A 496 23.36 8.56 -17.71
CA SER A 496 22.04 8.45 -17.07
C SER A 496 21.31 9.80 -17.12
N GLY A 497 20.04 9.79 -16.82
CA GLY A 497 19.19 10.95 -16.60
C GLY A 497 18.01 10.58 -15.74
N HIS A 498 17.30 11.55 -15.21
CA HIS A 498 16.13 11.33 -14.35
C HIS A 498 15.02 12.30 -14.71
N LEU A 499 13.79 11.80 -14.70
CA LEU A 499 12.58 12.58 -14.94
C LEU A 499 11.54 12.26 -13.87
N PHE A 500 10.87 13.29 -13.41
CA PHE A 500 9.66 13.24 -12.60
C PHE A 500 8.60 14.09 -13.29
N VAL A 501 7.42 13.54 -13.44
CA VAL A 501 6.28 14.20 -14.12
C VAL A 501 5.11 14.23 -13.19
N GLU A 502 4.63 15.41 -12.88
CA GLU A 502 3.42 15.65 -12.13
C GLU A 502 2.28 15.99 -13.10
N MET A 503 1.12 15.36 -12.94
CA MET A 503 -0.10 15.65 -13.68
C MET A 503 -1.08 16.35 -12.76
N VAL A 504 -1.53 17.54 -13.17
CA VAL A 504 -2.47 18.34 -12.40
C VAL A 504 -3.67 18.78 -13.24
N GLN A 505 -4.80 19.01 -12.60
CA GLN A 505 -5.96 19.63 -13.22
C GLN A 505 -5.65 21.11 -13.49
N SER A 506 -5.88 21.59 -14.70
CA SER A 506 -5.41 22.90 -15.15
C SER A 506 -6.01 24.08 -14.39
N SER A 507 -7.31 24.04 -14.08
CA SER A 507 -8.01 25.16 -13.44
C SER A 507 -7.72 25.30 -11.94
N SER A 508 -7.43 24.20 -11.24
CA SER A 508 -7.32 24.15 -9.79
C SER A 508 -5.92 23.86 -9.27
N ASP A 509 -4.98 23.48 -10.15
CA ASP A 509 -3.68 22.90 -9.79
C ASP A 509 -3.80 21.64 -8.88
N MET A 510 -4.97 21.00 -8.85
CA MET A 510 -5.17 19.78 -8.09
C MET A 510 -4.28 18.66 -8.66
N HIS A 511 -3.48 18.06 -7.80
CA HIS A 511 -2.60 16.96 -8.19
C HIS A 511 -3.43 15.71 -8.48
N LEU A 512 -3.33 15.18 -9.69
CA LEU A 512 -4.02 13.96 -10.13
C LEU A 512 -3.16 12.71 -9.96
N GLY A 513 -1.86 12.83 -10.19
CA GLY A 513 -0.90 11.75 -10.07
C GLY A 513 0.48 12.16 -10.53
N HIS A 514 1.44 11.26 -10.38
CA HIS A 514 2.81 11.49 -10.84
C HIS A 514 3.44 10.22 -11.43
N ALA A 515 4.49 10.43 -12.20
CA ALA A 515 5.31 9.37 -12.80
C ALA A 515 6.80 9.70 -12.64
N VAL A 516 7.63 8.68 -12.56
CA VAL A 516 9.07 8.85 -12.35
C VAL A 516 9.85 7.81 -13.18
N MET A 517 11.05 8.19 -13.62
CA MET A 517 11.97 7.26 -14.29
C MET A 517 13.42 7.71 -14.18
N ASP A 518 14.28 6.79 -13.77
CA ASP A 518 15.68 6.83 -14.16
C ASP A 518 15.78 6.32 -15.60
N LEU A 519 16.28 7.14 -16.52
CA LEU A 519 16.28 6.84 -17.97
C LEU A 519 17.07 5.59 -18.35
N ARG A 520 17.88 5.05 -17.45
CA ARG A 520 18.53 3.75 -17.64
C ARG A 520 17.53 2.58 -17.66
N PHE A 521 16.32 2.81 -17.14
CA PHE A 521 15.23 1.84 -17.07
C PHE A 521 14.13 2.09 -18.12
N HIS A 522 14.42 2.86 -19.18
CA HIS A 522 13.44 3.24 -20.21
C HIS A 522 12.84 2.05 -20.98
N GLU A 523 13.48 0.88 -20.94
CA GLU A 523 12.96 -0.36 -21.52
C GLU A 523 12.00 -1.10 -20.59
N GLY A 524 11.83 -0.62 -19.35
CA GLY A 524 11.02 -1.24 -18.29
C GLY A 524 11.79 -2.29 -17.49
N GLY A 525 11.10 -2.91 -16.53
CA GLY A 525 11.66 -3.96 -15.66
C GLY A 525 12.56 -3.42 -14.55
N ASN A 526 13.21 -4.34 -13.84
CA ASN A 526 14.03 -4.07 -12.66
C ASN A 526 15.53 -4.05 -12.95
N GLU A 527 15.92 -4.25 -14.20
CA GLU A 527 17.31 -4.18 -14.65
C GLU A 527 17.52 -2.98 -15.57
N GLY A 528 18.43 -2.11 -15.21
CA GLY A 528 18.73 -0.90 -16.00
C GLY A 528 19.92 -1.08 -16.95
N ASN A 529 20.01 -0.23 -17.96
CA ASN A 529 21.07 -0.20 -18.95
C ASN A 529 21.81 1.13 -18.93
N THR A 530 23.14 1.11 -18.84
CA THR A 530 23.96 2.31 -18.97
C THR A 530 23.77 2.93 -20.36
N LEU A 531 23.42 4.21 -20.41
CA LEU A 531 23.22 4.94 -21.66
C LEU A 531 24.54 5.48 -22.22
N ALA A 532 24.63 5.57 -23.53
CA ALA A 532 25.75 6.28 -24.17
C ALA A 532 25.61 7.80 -23.98
N PRO A 533 26.69 8.55 -23.71
CA PRO A 533 26.66 10.01 -23.59
C PRO A 533 25.97 10.68 -24.78
N GLY A 534 24.93 11.48 -24.51
CA GLY A 534 24.12 12.14 -25.55
C GLY A 534 23.08 11.22 -26.21
N GLN A 535 22.84 10.04 -25.70
CA GLN A 535 21.82 9.12 -26.21
C GLN A 535 20.42 9.69 -26.00
N THR A 536 19.59 9.51 -27.04
CA THR A 536 18.13 9.75 -26.96
C THR A 536 17.43 8.41 -26.70
N VAL A 537 16.49 8.41 -25.78
CA VAL A 537 15.61 7.27 -25.46
C VAL A 537 14.16 7.73 -25.46
N LEU A 538 13.23 6.83 -25.70
CA LEU A 538 11.81 7.05 -25.47
C LEU A 538 11.50 6.59 -24.04
N ALA A 539 11.28 7.56 -23.13
CA ALA A 539 10.86 7.29 -21.77
C ALA A 539 9.34 6.99 -21.77
N LYS A 540 8.95 5.80 -21.37
CA LYS A 540 7.56 5.36 -21.23
C LYS A 540 7.24 5.29 -19.75
N MET A 541 6.59 6.33 -19.25
CA MET A 541 6.29 6.47 -17.82
C MET A 541 4.82 6.21 -17.54
N GLU A 542 4.53 5.44 -16.52
CA GLU A 542 3.19 5.19 -16.01
C GLU A 542 2.95 6.09 -14.80
N PHE A 543 1.80 6.77 -14.78
CA PHE A 543 1.33 7.48 -13.60
C PHE A 543 0.79 6.48 -12.57
N PHE A 544 0.57 6.92 -11.36
CA PHE A 544 -0.18 6.12 -10.40
C PHE A 544 -1.60 5.89 -10.88
N GLY A 545 -2.14 4.75 -10.49
CA GLY A 545 -3.53 4.43 -10.77
C GLY A 545 -4.47 5.45 -10.15
N MET A 546 -5.49 5.86 -10.90
CA MET A 546 -6.40 6.92 -10.50
C MET A 546 -7.83 6.67 -10.98
N ASP A 547 -8.75 7.38 -10.36
CA ASP A 547 -10.12 7.53 -10.81
C ASP A 547 -10.54 8.98 -10.60
N VAL A 548 -10.48 9.76 -11.67
CA VAL A 548 -10.68 11.20 -11.59
C VAL A 548 -11.61 11.67 -12.70
N VAL A 549 -12.41 12.67 -12.38
CA VAL A 549 -13.29 13.36 -13.32
C VAL A 549 -12.77 14.77 -13.51
N VAL A 550 -12.51 15.13 -14.77
CA VAL A 550 -12.14 16.48 -15.20
C VAL A 550 -13.36 17.13 -15.86
N PRO A 551 -13.81 18.32 -15.39
CA PRO A 551 -14.99 18.98 -15.94
C PRO A 551 -14.83 19.39 -17.41
N GLU A 552 -15.98 19.59 -18.12
CA GLU A 552 -16.01 20.23 -19.43
C GLU A 552 -15.37 21.64 -19.36
N GLY A 553 -14.53 21.95 -20.34
CA GLY A 553 -13.81 23.23 -20.43
C GLY A 553 -12.59 23.33 -19.51
N ASP A 554 -12.20 22.23 -18.86
CA ASP A 554 -10.95 22.13 -18.10
C ASP A 554 -9.99 21.15 -18.78
N GLY A 555 -8.75 21.12 -18.37
CA GLY A 555 -7.71 20.32 -19.01
C GLY A 555 -6.71 19.73 -18.02
N ILE A 556 -5.64 19.21 -18.58
CA ILE A 556 -4.52 18.62 -17.85
C ILE A 556 -3.27 19.43 -18.12
N ARG A 557 -2.52 19.69 -17.06
CA ARG A 557 -1.19 20.27 -17.11
C ARG A 557 -0.16 19.26 -16.63
N LEU A 558 0.95 19.15 -17.37
CA LEU A 558 2.12 18.37 -16.95
C LEU A 558 3.22 19.31 -16.46
N ILE A 559 3.80 18.97 -15.30
CA ILE A 559 4.95 19.67 -14.72
C ILE A 559 6.11 18.67 -14.67
N ILE A 560 7.12 18.90 -15.50
CA ILE A 560 8.25 17.98 -15.64
C ILE A 560 9.47 18.57 -14.95
N THR A 561 10.08 17.80 -14.06
CA THR A 561 11.28 18.12 -13.28
C THR A 561 12.25 16.97 -13.30
N GLN A 562 13.44 17.13 -12.72
CA GLN A 562 14.36 16.01 -12.49
C GLN A 562 14.04 15.22 -11.23
N THR A 563 13.33 15.82 -10.27
CA THR A 563 13.02 15.18 -8.99
C THR A 563 11.66 15.66 -8.49
N GLY A 564 10.92 14.78 -7.87
CA GLY A 564 9.71 15.08 -7.11
C GLY A 564 9.97 15.03 -5.61
N GLU A 565 8.93 15.31 -4.82
CA GLU A 565 9.03 15.30 -3.35
C GLU A 565 9.34 13.90 -2.82
N ASP A 566 8.83 12.88 -3.48
CA ASP A 566 8.88 11.50 -3.01
C ASP A 566 10.06 10.71 -3.60
N TYR A 567 10.67 11.19 -4.70
CA TYR A 567 11.73 10.48 -5.40
C TYR A 567 13.05 11.22 -5.40
N ILE A 568 14.13 10.49 -5.15
CA ILE A 568 15.50 11.02 -5.09
C ILE A 568 16.25 10.59 -6.35
N PRO A 569 16.70 11.51 -7.20
CA PRO A 569 17.53 11.13 -8.34
C PRO A 569 18.90 10.61 -7.87
N SER A 570 19.37 9.54 -8.49
CA SER A 570 20.74 9.08 -8.27
C SER A 570 21.73 10.22 -8.60
N PRO A 571 22.82 10.38 -7.85
CA PRO A 571 23.83 11.39 -8.15
C PRO A 571 24.38 11.32 -9.59
N VAL A 572 24.39 10.13 -10.21
CA VAL A 572 24.80 9.96 -11.61
C VAL A 572 23.74 10.41 -12.62
N SER A 573 22.49 10.59 -12.17
CA SER A 573 21.33 10.95 -13.01
C SER A 573 21.00 12.46 -12.98
N THR A 574 21.71 13.27 -12.20
CA THR A 574 21.41 14.70 -11.99
C THR A 574 21.88 15.64 -13.10
N MET A 575 22.48 15.12 -14.17
CA MET A 575 22.88 15.92 -15.32
C MET A 575 21.68 16.34 -16.16
N PRO A 576 21.75 17.47 -16.90
CA PRO A 576 20.66 17.96 -17.73
C PRO A 576 20.11 16.91 -18.70
N VAL A 577 18.79 16.88 -18.86
CA VAL A 577 18.04 16.06 -19.82
C VAL A 577 17.27 17.00 -20.75
N SER A 578 17.40 16.83 -22.06
CA SER A 578 16.65 17.59 -23.05
C SER A 578 15.48 16.76 -23.58
N LEU A 579 14.28 17.34 -23.59
CA LEU A 579 13.06 16.70 -24.04
C LEU A 579 12.71 17.14 -25.47
N SER A 580 12.18 16.21 -26.26
CA SER A 580 11.59 16.48 -27.57
C SER A 580 10.08 16.20 -27.48
N LEU A 581 9.29 17.22 -27.73
CA LEU A 581 7.81 17.14 -27.72
C LEU A 581 7.28 16.93 -29.14
N GLY A 582 7.84 15.99 -29.88
CA GLY A 582 7.45 15.63 -31.23
C GLY A 582 6.36 14.57 -31.30
N GLU A 583 6.16 14.00 -32.50
CA GLU A 583 5.12 13.02 -32.79
C GLU A 583 5.17 11.74 -31.93
N GLU A 584 6.35 11.39 -31.39
CA GLU A 584 6.52 10.21 -30.53
C GLU A 584 6.17 10.50 -29.06
N SER A 585 5.92 11.79 -28.71
CA SER A 585 5.60 12.19 -27.34
C SER A 585 4.08 12.30 -27.16
N ILE A 586 3.53 11.39 -26.36
CA ILE A 586 2.09 11.18 -26.23
C ILE A 586 1.71 11.03 -24.76
N LEU A 587 0.65 11.71 -24.35
CA LEU A 587 -0.07 11.44 -23.09
C LEU A 587 -1.28 10.58 -23.42
N SER A 588 -1.35 9.38 -22.87
CA SER A 588 -2.46 8.44 -23.03
C SER A 588 -3.26 8.36 -21.73
N LEU A 589 -4.55 8.68 -21.81
CA LEU A 589 -5.46 8.77 -20.68
C LEU A 589 -6.57 7.74 -20.86
N PRO A 590 -6.52 6.58 -20.20
CA PRO A 590 -7.64 5.64 -20.23
C PRO A 590 -8.91 6.32 -19.75
N SER A 591 -9.95 6.35 -20.58
CA SER A 591 -11.18 7.08 -20.33
C SER A 591 -12.39 6.17 -20.32
N LEU A 592 -13.38 6.51 -19.50
CA LEU A 592 -14.58 5.71 -19.32
C LEU A 592 -15.80 6.62 -19.13
N ASP A 593 -16.81 6.43 -19.98
CA ASP A 593 -18.11 7.09 -19.79
C ASP A 593 -18.98 6.29 -18.82
N ARG A 594 -19.56 6.99 -17.83
CA ARG A 594 -20.58 6.45 -16.92
C ARG A 594 -21.69 7.49 -16.72
N GLU A 595 -22.93 7.05 -16.82
CA GLU A 595 -24.09 7.88 -16.56
C GLU A 595 -24.40 7.94 -15.05
N CYS A 596 -25.16 8.96 -14.62
CA CYS A 596 -25.58 9.09 -13.22
C CYS A 596 -26.39 7.88 -12.72
N SER A 597 -27.05 7.15 -13.63
CA SER A 597 -27.76 5.90 -13.30
C SER A 597 -26.82 4.74 -12.90
N ASP A 598 -25.54 4.82 -13.27
CA ASP A 598 -24.54 3.81 -12.96
C ASP A 598 -23.90 4.02 -11.57
N LEU A 599 -24.24 5.14 -10.94
CA LEU A 599 -23.69 5.55 -9.65
C LEU A 599 -24.58 5.08 -8.50
N PHE A 600 -23.98 4.80 -7.35
CA PHE A 600 -24.70 4.49 -6.13
C PHE A 600 -24.23 5.35 -4.96
N LEU A 601 -25.08 5.48 -3.94
CA LEU A 601 -24.78 6.19 -2.71
C LEU A 601 -24.54 5.19 -1.59
N PRO A 602 -23.34 5.13 -1.02
CA PRO A 602 -23.14 4.40 0.21
C PRO A 602 -23.90 5.06 1.37
N PRO A 603 -24.15 4.32 2.47
CA PRO A 603 -24.73 4.93 3.65
C PRO A 603 -23.98 6.21 4.03
N MET A 604 -24.75 7.24 4.43
CA MET A 604 -24.25 8.56 4.86
C MET A 604 -23.87 9.56 3.74
N GLN A 605 -24.02 9.21 2.49
CA GLN A 605 -23.89 10.16 1.39
C GLN A 605 -25.27 10.53 0.82
N GLN A 606 -25.54 11.81 0.54
CA GLN A 606 -26.87 12.27 0.16
C GLN A 606 -27.07 12.42 -1.35
N GLN A 607 -26.09 12.88 -2.10
CA GLN A 607 -26.17 13.03 -3.55
C GLN A 607 -24.79 13.22 -4.19
N TYR A 608 -24.75 13.06 -5.52
CA TYR A 608 -23.58 13.38 -6.33
C TYR A 608 -23.74 14.78 -6.96
N PRO A 609 -22.77 15.69 -6.86
CA PRO A 609 -22.89 17.05 -7.39
C PRO A 609 -23.09 17.08 -8.89
N HIS A 610 -22.30 16.34 -9.64
CA HIS A 610 -22.39 16.31 -11.10
C HIS A 610 -23.67 15.62 -11.63
N CYS A 611 -24.47 15.00 -10.74
CA CYS A 611 -25.77 14.44 -11.06
C CYS A 611 -26.96 15.27 -10.52
N ALA A 612 -26.71 16.34 -9.80
CA ALA A 612 -27.76 17.13 -9.14
C ALA A 612 -28.72 17.83 -10.13
N GLU A 613 -28.28 18.09 -11.35
CA GLU A 613 -29.08 18.76 -12.38
C GLU A 613 -30.05 17.85 -13.14
N GLN A 614 -29.94 16.52 -12.94
CA GLN A 614 -30.76 15.52 -13.67
C GLN A 614 -32.00 15.06 -12.89
N ASN A 615 -32.27 15.58 -11.69
CA ASN A 615 -33.44 15.25 -10.86
C ASN A 615 -34.47 16.39 -10.80
#